data_dd2b2ecc92c0892190a352d793bf6ae6
#
_entry.id   dd2b2ecc92c0892190a352d793bf6ae6
#
_cell.length_a   1.000
_cell.length_b   1.000
_cell.length_c   1.000
_cell.angle_alpha   90.00
_cell.angle_beta   90.00
_cell.angle_gamma   90.00
#
_symmetry.space_group_name_H-M   'P 1'
#
loop_
_entity.id
_entity.type
_entity.pdbx_description
1 polymer ?
#
loop_
_entity_poly.entity_id
_entity_poly.type
_entity_poly.pdbx_seq_one_letter_code
_entity_poly.pdbx_strand_id
1 'polypeptide(L)'
;MQFFESTIISIYPLYVLREKQKELQYVKEYKPAVEDVKHLRVLMFGHVGAGKSSFINSVSNVLRGRMSIPALTSSTTSDRRRGTSKTFFPLVFNDVMGLEDGNNSGIHASDITLAMKGHVKDGHKFNPIAPLTKEDYGYNPSPSLDDKVHVLVCVMSANAPQINASVLQKMKKVRETASELGIPQMAMMTHIDAACGEIEKDLKNVYRSKHLHKKMKDFSAAVGIPMNCIFPVKNYSDEIDLKDDVDFLVLSALRKMVDFGDDFVEKNLN
;
A
#
# COMPACT_ATOMS: atom_id res chain seq x y z
N MET A 1 25.37 9.35 -9.99
CA MET A 1 25.01 8.15 -9.22
C MET A 1 25.92 7.90 -8.03
N GLN A 2 27.15 8.36 -8.00
CA GLN A 2 28.09 8.27 -6.86
C GLN A 2 27.88 9.33 -5.76
N PHE A 3 27.19 10.43 -6.03
CA PHE A 3 26.96 11.51 -5.05
C PHE A 3 25.86 11.22 -4.01
N PHE A 4 25.04 10.21 -4.22
CA PHE A 4 24.00 9.80 -3.23
C PHE A 4 24.55 8.90 -2.11
N GLU A 5 25.66 8.22 -2.33
CA GLU A 5 26.17 7.22 -1.38
C GLU A 5 26.95 7.81 -0.20
N SER A 6 27.63 8.92 -0.35
CA SER A 6 28.55 9.42 0.70
C SER A 6 27.92 10.36 1.73
N THR A 7 26.85 11.06 1.38
CA THR A 7 26.24 12.08 2.26
C THR A 7 25.14 11.51 3.20
N ILE A 8 24.50 10.43 2.81
CA ILE A 8 23.42 9.79 3.61
C ILE A 8 23.97 9.06 4.85
N ILE A 9 25.23 8.66 4.83
CA ILE A 9 25.83 7.70 5.77
C ILE A 9 26.05 8.27 7.17
N SER A 10 26.36 9.54 7.30
CA SER A 10 26.78 10.18 8.57
C SER A 10 25.62 10.83 9.35
N ILE A 11 24.51 11.14 8.69
CA ILE A 11 23.42 11.96 9.25
C ILE A 11 22.16 11.12 9.50
N TYR A 12 22.17 9.83 9.15
CA TYR A 12 21.00 8.96 9.11
C TYR A 12 20.18 8.90 10.42
N PRO A 13 20.73 8.77 11.64
CA PRO A 13 19.90 8.63 12.84
C PRO A 13 19.11 9.89 13.21
N LEU A 14 19.75 11.06 13.16
CA LEU A 14 19.08 12.35 13.42
C LEU A 14 18.15 12.75 12.28
N TYR A 15 18.51 12.41 11.05
CA TYR A 15 17.68 12.61 9.87
C TYR A 15 16.39 11.79 9.95
N VAL A 16 16.48 10.50 10.27
CA VAL A 16 15.33 9.60 10.40
C VAL A 16 14.35 10.11 11.47
N LEU A 17 14.82 10.50 12.64
CA LEU A 17 13.96 11.01 13.70
C LEU A 17 13.27 12.32 13.31
N ARG A 18 14.01 13.24 12.69
CA ARG A 18 13.48 14.54 12.27
C ARG A 18 12.47 14.39 11.14
N GLU A 19 12.78 13.57 10.15
CA GLU A 19 11.89 13.32 9.01
C GLU A 19 10.68 12.50 9.43
N LYS A 20 10.82 11.50 10.32
CA LYS A 20 9.69 10.77 10.90
C LYS A 20 8.64 11.72 11.50
N GLN A 21 9.07 12.69 12.30
CA GLN A 21 8.14 13.65 12.92
C GLN A 21 7.41 14.51 11.89
N LYS A 22 8.14 14.99 10.87
CA LYS A 22 7.54 15.76 9.77
C LYS A 22 6.54 14.93 8.97
N GLU A 23 6.92 13.68 8.60
CA GLU A 23 6.04 12.78 7.87
C GLU A 23 4.78 12.45 8.68
N LEU A 24 4.95 12.18 9.98
CA LEU A 24 3.83 11.91 10.87
C LEU A 24 2.88 13.10 10.99
N GLN A 25 3.43 14.31 11.14
CA GLN A 25 2.64 15.53 11.20
C GLN A 25 1.91 15.77 9.89
N TYR A 26 2.61 15.66 8.76
CA TYR A 26 2.01 15.81 7.43
C TYR A 26 0.80 14.89 7.23
N VAL A 27 0.95 13.60 7.52
CA VAL A 27 -0.15 12.62 7.36
C VAL A 27 -1.28 12.89 8.35
N LYS A 28 -0.99 13.31 9.59
CA LYS A 28 -2.02 13.60 10.60
C LYS A 28 -2.83 14.85 10.29
N GLU A 29 -2.21 15.84 9.69
CA GLU A 29 -2.83 17.14 9.36
C GLU A 29 -3.42 17.15 7.94
N TYR A 30 -3.15 16.11 7.16
CA TYR A 30 -3.64 16.01 5.80
C TYR A 30 -5.17 16.11 5.71
N LYS A 31 -5.63 16.87 4.74
CA LYS A 31 -7.03 16.97 4.33
C LYS A 31 -7.06 16.96 2.81
N PRO A 32 -7.98 16.21 2.18
CA PRO A 32 -8.14 16.26 0.74
C PRO A 32 -8.37 17.69 0.26
N ALA A 33 -7.72 18.06 -0.84
CA ALA A 33 -7.82 19.40 -1.41
C ALA A 33 -9.23 19.70 -1.98
N VAL A 34 -10.04 18.65 -2.18
CA VAL A 34 -11.34 18.70 -2.86
C VAL A 34 -12.45 18.39 -1.87
N GLU A 35 -13.44 19.30 -1.73
CA GLU A 35 -14.55 19.16 -0.78
C GLU A 35 -15.43 17.92 -1.04
N ASP A 36 -15.58 17.50 -2.30
CA ASP A 36 -16.36 16.31 -2.69
C ASP A 36 -15.68 15.00 -2.36
N VAL A 37 -14.38 15.02 -2.02
CA VAL A 37 -13.61 13.83 -1.61
C VAL A 37 -13.34 13.90 -0.11
N LYS A 38 -14.03 13.06 0.64
CA LYS A 38 -13.87 12.99 2.10
C LYS A 38 -12.66 12.17 2.52
N HIS A 39 -12.26 11.23 1.66
CA HIS A 39 -11.19 10.27 1.96
C HIS A 39 -10.40 9.93 0.71
N LEU A 40 -9.08 9.90 0.82
CA LEU A 40 -8.28 9.24 -0.21
C LEU A 40 -8.43 7.71 -0.07
N ARG A 41 -8.83 7.07 -1.14
CA ARG A 41 -9.04 5.63 -1.21
C ARG A 41 -7.84 4.94 -1.86
N VAL A 42 -7.15 4.12 -1.08
CA VAL A 42 -5.96 3.36 -1.47
C VAL A 42 -6.33 1.90 -1.66
N LEU A 43 -6.23 1.38 -2.87
CA LEU A 43 -6.44 -0.02 -3.16
C LEU A 43 -5.13 -0.79 -3.11
N MET A 44 -5.05 -1.78 -2.23
CA MET A 44 -3.87 -2.62 -2.06
C MET A 44 -4.11 -4.00 -2.66
N PHE A 45 -3.28 -4.41 -3.62
CA PHE A 45 -3.34 -5.71 -4.25
C PHE A 45 -1.96 -6.38 -4.26
N GLY A 46 -1.93 -7.69 -4.44
CA GLY A 46 -0.68 -8.47 -4.42
C GLY A 46 -0.97 -9.92 -4.07
N HIS A 47 0.04 -10.78 -4.08
CA HIS A 47 -0.16 -12.19 -3.73
C HIS A 47 -0.57 -12.38 -2.25
N VAL A 48 -1.10 -13.56 -1.94
CA VAL A 48 -1.39 -13.96 -0.54
C VAL A 48 -0.09 -13.97 0.26
N GLY A 49 -0.15 -13.45 1.50
CA GLY A 49 1.04 -13.33 2.35
C GLY A 49 1.99 -12.18 1.98
N ALA A 50 1.65 -11.31 1.03
CA ALA A 50 2.48 -10.16 0.66
C ALA A 50 2.58 -9.08 1.76
N GLY A 51 1.83 -9.16 2.85
CA GLY A 51 1.89 -8.21 3.96
C GLY A 51 0.97 -7.00 3.82
N LYS A 52 -0.09 -7.06 2.99
CA LYS A 52 -1.08 -5.97 2.81
C LYS A 52 -1.75 -5.58 4.13
N SER A 53 -2.43 -6.51 4.77
CA SER A 53 -3.11 -6.27 6.05
C SER A 53 -2.13 -5.90 7.18
N SER A 54 -0.93 -6.48 7.16
CA SER A 54 0.14 -6.13 8.11
C SER A 54 0.59 -4.69 7.96
N PHE A 55 0.65 -4.18 6.71
CA PHE A 55 0.96 -2.77 6.46
C PHE A 55 -0.12 -1.84 7.03
N ILE A 56 -1.39 -2.15 6.81
CA ILE A 56 -2.52 -1.37 7.35
C ILE A 56 -2.44 -1.32 8.89
N ASN A 57 -2.13 -2.46 9.53
CA ASN A 57 -1.93 -2.52 10.98
C ASN A 57 -0.72 -1.68 11.41
N SER A 58 0.40 -1.74 10.68
CA SER A 58 1.59 -0.92 10.94
C SER A 58 1.28 0.57 10.84
N VAL A 59 0.57 1.00 9.80
CA VAL A 59 0.08 2.39 9.68
C VAL A 59 -0.76 2.79 10.89
N SER A 60 -1.69 1.92 11.31
CA SER A 60 -2.52 2.19 12.49
C SER A 60 -1.69 2.36 13.76
N ASN A 61 -0.67 1.53 13.97
CA ASN A 61 0.21 1.61 15.13
C ASN A 61 0.99 2.93 15.14
N VAL A 62 1.61 3.27 14.02
CA VAL A 62 2.41 4.49 13.86
C VAL A 62 1.55 5.74 14.07
N LEU A 63 0.38 5.83 13.44
CA LEU A 63 -0.51 6.98 13.58
C LEU A 63 -1.06 7.14 15.00
N ARG A 64 -1.26 6.04 15.73
CA ARG A 64 -1.69 6.05 17.12
C ARG A 64 -0.55 6.31 18.12
N GLY A 65 0.69 6.18 17.70
CA GLY A 65 1.87 6.29 18.55
C GLY A 65 2.01 5.15 19.57
N ARG A 66 1.38 4.00 19.33
CA ARG A 66 1.47 2.81 20.17
C ARG A 66 1.10 1.54 19.43
N MET A 67 1.64 0.42 19.86
CA MET A 67 1.20 -0.88 19.39
C MET A 67 -0.26 -1.11 19.77
N SER A 68 -1.02 -1.68 18.86
CA SER A 68 -2.42 -2.06 19.05
C SER A 68 -2.59 -3.52 18.64
N ILE A 69 -3.48 -4.23 19.32
CA ILE A 69 -3.85 -5.59 18.90
C ILE A 69 -4.45 -5.49 17.51
N PRO A 70 -3.90 -6.22 16.52
CA PRO A 70 -4.47 -6.23 15.19
C PRO A 70 -5.93 -6.67 15.31
N ALA A 71 -6.87 -5.89 14.79
CA ALA A 71 -8.16 -6.47 14.49
C ALA A 71 -7.88 -7.63 13.53
N LEU A 72 -8.41 -8.81 13.81
CA LEU A 72 -8.41 -9.94 12.87
C LEU A 72 -9.12 -9.43 11.61
N THR A 73 -8.33 -8.94 10.66
CA THR A 73 -8.84 -8.39 9.42
C THR A 73 -9.24 -9.55 8.54
N SER A 74 -10.53 -9.90 8.60
CA SER A 74 -11.13 -10.60 7.48
C SER A 74 -11.03 -9.67 6.28
N SER A 75 -10.41 -10.14 5.22
CA SER A 75 -10.32 -9.52 3.91
C SER A 75 -11.65 -8.89 3.52
N THR A 76 -11.72 -7.57 3.42
CA THR A 76 -12.84 -6.76 2.89
C THR A 76 -13.43 -5.74 3.86
N THR A 77 -12.61 -4.99 4.55
CA THR A 77 -13.15 -3.84 5.25
C THR A 77 -12.45 -2.59 4.75
N SER A 78 -13.24 -1.66 4.22
CA SER A 78 -12.91 -0.26 4.22
C SER A 78 -12.68 0.13 5.68
N ASP A 79 -11.45 -0.04 6.16
CA ASP A 79 -11.13 0.20 7.55
C ASP A 79 -10.92 1.70 7.72
N ARG A 80 -12.01 2.38 8.05
CA ARG A 80 -11.96 3.75 8.55
C ARG A 80 -11.26 3.72 9.90
N ARG A 81 -9.95 3.89 9.92
CA ARG A 81 -9.15 3.86 11.15
C ARG A 81 -9.48 5.06 12.01
N ARG A 82 -10.10 4.82 13.16
CA ARG A 82 -10.36 5.84 14.18
C ARG A 82 -9.06 6.18 14.91
N GLY A 83 -8.72 7.46 14.96
CA GLY A 83 -7.74 7.97 15.91
C GLY A 83 -8.23 7.82 17.37
N THR A 84 -7.33 8.00 18.33
CA THR A 84 -7.62 7.86 19.77
C THR A 84 -8.57 8.92 20.34
N SER A 85 -8.93 9.94 19.56
CA SER A 85 -9.88 10.99 19.94
C SER A 85 -10.86 11.29 18.80
N LYS A 86 -11.74 10.38 18.44
CA LYS A 86 -12.80 10.57 17.42
C LYS A 86 -12.34 11.22 16.09
N THR A 87 -11.05 11.45 15.89
CA THR A 87 -10.48 11.97 14.64
C THR A 87 -10.34 10.81 13.66
N PHE A 88 -11.01 10.95 12.53
CA PHE A 88 -10.84 10.04 11.40
C PHE A 88 -9.71 10.58 10.53
N PHE A 89 -8.75 9.73 10.20
CA PHE A 89 -7.81 10.07 9.14
C PHE A 89 -8.54 9.99 7.80
N PRO A 90 -8.34 10.95 6.89
CA PRO A 90 -9.02 10.97 5.60
C PRO A 90 -8.40 9.97 4.61
N LEU A 91 -8.16 8.74 5.07
CA LEU A 91 -7.56 7.64 4.31
C LEU A 91 -8.40 6.38 4.50
N VAL A 92 -8.77 5.76 3.39
CA VAL A 92 -9.48 4.47 3.36
C VAL A 92 -8.60 3.46 2.62
N PHE A 93 -8.26 2.37 3.30
CA PHE A 93 -7.56 1.26 2.69
C PHE A 93 -8.55 0.18 2.24
N ASN A 94 -8.56 -0.12 0.97
CA ASN A 94 -9.25 -1.28 0.42
C ASN A 94 -8.23 -2.44 0.36
N ASP A 95 -8.25 -3.29 1.40
CA ASP A 95 -7.46 -4.53 1.42
C ASP A 95 -8.27 -5.61 0.72
N VAL A 96 -7.85 -5.97 -0.48
CA VAL A 96 -8.51 -7.03 -1.24
C VAL A 96 -7.82 -8.37 -1.00
N MET A 97 -8.56 -9.46 -1.18
CA MET A 97 -8.02 -10.82 -1.15
C MET A 97 -6.78 -10.92 -2.05
N GLY A 98 -5.80 -11.73 -1.63
CA GLY A 98 -4.58 -11.93 -2.43
C GLY A 98 -4.88 -12.51 -3.81
N LEU A 99 -4.05 -12.13 -4.78
CA LEU A 99 -4.02 -12.80 -6.07
C LEU A 99 -3.37 -14.17 -5.88
N GLU A 100 -4.02 -15.20 -6.40
CA GLU A 100 -3.56 -16.59 -6.36
C GLU A 100 -3.53 -17.20 -7.75
N ASP A 101 -2.84 -18.33 -7.85
CA ASP A 101 -2.84 -19.12 -9.08
C ASP A 101 -4.18 -19.82 -9.26
N GLY A 102 -4.61 -19.99 -10.52
CA GLY A 102 -5.91 -20.56 -10.87
C GLY A 102 -7.05 -19.55 -11.01
N ASN A 103 -8.18 -20.02 -11.53
CA ASN A 103 -9.31 -19.16 -11.87
C ASN A 103 -10.31 -18.98 -10.71
N ASN A 104 -10.31 -19.89 -9.73
CA ASN A 104 -11.27 -19.92 -8.65
C ASN A 104 -10.63 -19.68 -7.27
N SER A 105 -9.45 -19.08 -7.23
CA SER A 105 -8.72 -18.75 -6.01
C SER A 105 -8.29 -17.30 -5.99
N GLY A 106 -8.39 -16.67 -4.83
CA GLY A 106 -8.10 -15.24 -4.68
C GLY A 106 -9.16 -14.34 -5.30
N ILE A 107 -8.82 -13.06 -5.46
CA ILE A 107 -9.71 -12.07 -6.06
C ILE A 107 -9.69 -12.14 -7.59
N HIS A 108 -10.85 -11.94 -8.22
CA HIS A 108 -10.93 -11.76 -9.68
C HIS A 108 -10.38 -10.39 -10.11
N ALA A 109 -9.64 -10.35 -11.22
CA ALA A 109 -9.13 -9.08 -11.76
C ALA A 109 -10.27 -8.13 -12.18
N SER A 110 -11.44 -8.67 -12.59
CA SER A 110 -12.66 -7.90 -12.84
C SER A 110 -13.15 -7.16 -11.61
N ASP A 111 -13.11 -7.80 -10.44
CA ASP A 111 -13.57 -7.20 -9.19
C ASP A 111 -12.63 -6.06 -8.75
N ILE A 112 -11.33 -6.23 -8.95
CA ILE A 112 -10.35 -5.14 -8.74
C ILE A 112 -10.68 -3.97 -9.68
N THR A 113 -11.02 -4.26 -10.93
CA THR A 113 -11.43 -3.22 -11.89
C THR A 113 -12.70 -2.49 -11.45
N LEU A 114 -13.70 -3.22 -10.96
CA LEU A 114 -14.92 -2.62 -10.41
C LEU A 114 -14.62 -1.78 -9.16
N ALA A 115 -13.74 -2.26 -8.29
CA ALA A 115 -13.30 -1.49 -7.11
C ALA A 115 -12.59 -0.21 -7.52
N MET A 116 -11.67 -0.24 -8.51
CA MET A 116 -11.00 0.95 -9.01
C MET A 116 -11.99 2.00 -9.55
N LYS A 117 -13.06 1.56 -10.20
CA LYS A 117 -14.11 2.44 -10.75
C LYS A 117 -15.14 2.91 -9.71
N GLY A 118 -15.05 2.44 -8.44
CA GLY A 118 -15.99 2.79 -7.38
C GLY A 118 -17.29 1.98 -7.36
N HIS A 119 -17.39 0.94 -8.19
CA HIS A 119 -18.60 0.11 -8.26
C HIS A 119 -18.72 -0.92 -7.14
N VAL A 120 -17.83 -0.94 -6.16
CA VAL A 120 -17.87 -1.86 -5.03
C VAL A 120 -18.23 -1.09 -3.76
N LYS A 121 -19.37 -1.45 -3.14
CA LYS A 121 -19.78 -0.85 -1.87
C LYS A 121 -18.82 -1.22 -0.74
N ASP A 122 -18.64 -0.29 0.19
CA ASP A 122 -17.85 -0.54 1.40
C ASP A 122 -18.41 -1.74 2.18
N GLY A 123 -17.50 -2.61 2.65
CA GLY A 123 -17.86 -3.82 3.39
C GLY A 123 -18.28 -5.01 2.50
N HIS A 124 -18.27 -4.86 1.17
CA HIS A 124 -18.49 -6.00 0.27
C HIS A 124 -17.41 -7.08 0.46
N LYS A 125 -17.82 -8.34 0.50
CA LYS A 125 -16.93 -9.50 0.58
C LYS A 125 -16.84 -10.16 -0.78
N PHE A 126 -15.66 -10.13 -1.37
CA PHE A 126 -15.42 -10.76 -2.66
C PHE A 126 -15.55 -12.29 -2.57
N ASN A 127 -16.11 -12.88 -3.63
CA ASN A 127 -16.27 -14.31 -3.76
C ASN A 127 -15.23 -14.84 -4.77
N PRO A 128 -14.32 -15.75 -4.36
CA PRO A 128 -13.33 -16.29 -5.30
C PRO A 128 -13.94 -17.18 -6.39
N ILE A 129 -15.20 -17.66 -6.21
CA ILE A 129 -15.87 -18.55 -7.17
C ILE A 129 -16.61 -17.74 -8.25
N ALA A 130 -17.18 -16.59 -7.88
CA ALA A 130 -18.01 -15.79 -8.78
C ALA A 130 -17.67 -14.30 -8.64
N PRO A 131 -17.33 -13.59 -9.73
CA PRO A 131 -17.08 -12.16 -9.70
C PRO A 131 -18.38 -11.37 -9.38
N LEU A 132 -18.20 -10.16 -8.86
CA LEU A 132 -19.28 -9.21 -8.60
C LEU A 132 -20.00 -8.83 -9.90
N THR A 133 -21.32 -8.88 -9.89
CA THR A 133 -22.19 -8.49 -10.99
C THR A 133 -23.03 -7.26 -10.65
N LYS A 134 -23.67 -6.65 -11.66
CA LYS A 134 -24.52 -5.46 -11.45
C LYS A 134 -25.78 -5.74 -10.62
N GLU A 135 -26.19 -6.98 -10.57
CA GLU A 135 -27.37 -7.49 -9.85
C GLU A 135 -27.09 -7.73 -8.37
N ASP A 136 -25.80 -7.76 -7.99
CA ASP A 136 -25.40 -8.04 -6.60
C ASP A 136 -25.63 -6.83 -5.69
N TYR A 137 -26.05 -7.10 -4.46
CA TYR A 137 -26.24 -6.06 -3.44
C TYR A 137 -24.97 -5.23 -3.19
N GLY A 138 -23.79 -5.84 -3.33
CA GLY A 138 -22.48 -5.18 -3.18
C GLY A 138 -22.10 -4.25 -4.32
N TYR A 139 -22.87 -4.19 -5.40
CA TYR A 139 -22.60 -3.31 -6.53
C TYR A 139 -23.11 -1.88 -6.28
N ASN A 140 -22.28 -0.89 -6.59
CA ASN A 140 -22.63 0.53 -6.60
C ASN A 140 -22.90 1.00 -8.03
N PRO A 141 -24.17 1.27 -8.44
CA PRO A 141 -24.48 1.62 -9.82
C PRO A 141 -24.05 3.05 -10.21
N SER A 142 -23.87 3.94 -9.23
CA SER A 142 -23.60 5.38 -9.47
C SER A 142 -22.48 5.87 -8.56
N PRO A 143 -21.22 5.47 -8.85
CA PRO A 143 -20.08 5.85 -8.03
C PRO A 143 -19.77 7.35 -8.17
N SER A 144 -19.55 8.00 -7.03
CA SER A 144 -18.99 9.35 -6.92
C SER A 144 -17.47 9.31 -7.03
N LEU A 145 -16.80 10.46 -7.03
CA LEU A 145 -15.34 10.52 -6.95
C LEU A 145 -14.83 9.93 -5.63
N ASP A 146 -15.52 10.16 -4.51
CA ASP A 146 -15.18 9.59 -3.17
C ASP A 146 -15.26 8.04 -3.12
N ASP A 147 -16.01 7.42 -4.05
CA ASP A 147 -16.09 5.95 -4.15
C ASP A 147 -14.96 5.34 -4.99
N LYS A 148 -14.33 6.11 -5.87
CA LYS A 148 -13.26 5.64 -6.76
C LYS A 148 -11.95 5.45 -6.01
N VAL A 149 -11.09 4.58 -6.54
CA VAL A 149 -9.73 4.44 -6.04
C VAL A 149 -8.87 5.59 -6.53
N HIS A 150 -8.13 6.23 -5.63
CA HIS A 150 -7.27 7.37 -5.91
C HIS A 150 -5.80 6.97 -6.06
N VAL A 151 -5.39 5.85 -5.44
CA VAL A 151 -4.04 5.27 -5.56
C VAL A 151 -4.12 3.75 -5.61
N LEU A 152 -3.40 3.15 -6.54
CA LEU A 152 -3.22 1.70 -6.60
C LEU A 152 -1.85 1.31 -6.06
N VAL A 153 -1.83 0.40 -5.09
CA VAL A 153 -0.59 -0.07 -4.44
C VAL A 153 -0.39 -1.56 -4.66
N CYS A 154 0.65 -1.92 -5.40
CA CYS A 154 1.07 -3.30 -5.59
C CYS A 154 1.98 -3.74 -4.44
N VAL A 155 1.59 -4.74 -3.68
CA VAL A 155 2.35 -5.24 -2.53
C VAL A 155 3.00 -6.57 -2.84
N MET A 156 4.32 -6.64 -2.64
CA MET A 156 5.13 -7.81 -2.87
C MET A 156 6.05 -8.10 -1.68
N SER A 157 6.19 -9.36 -1.31
CA SER A 157 7.18 -9.78 -0.32
C SER A 157 8.56 -9.94 -0.95
N ALA A 158 9.57 -9.29 -0.40
CA ALA A 158 10.97 -9.50 -0.79
C ALA A 158 11.46 -10.91 -0.48
N ASN A 159 10.83 -11.58 0.47
CA ASN A 159 11.15 -12.97 0.87
C ASN A 159 10.30 -14.02 0.13
N ALA A 160 9.40 -13.62 -0.77
CA ALA A 160 8.62 -14.55 -1.56
C ALA A 160 9.51 -15.33 -2.52
N PRO A 161 9.22 -16.61 -2.78
CA PRO A 161 9.78 -17.31 -3.92
C PRO A 161 9.38 -16.62 -5.22
N GLN A 162 9.92 -17.09 -6.34
CA GLN A 162 9.57 -16.53 -7.64
C GLN A 162 8.04 -16.50 -7.82
N ILE A 163 7.50 -15.34 -8.18
CA ILE A 163 6.06 -15.19 -8.41
C ILE A 163 5.67 -16.06 -9.60
N ASN A 164 4.59 -16.81 -9.44
CA ASN A 164 4.02 -17.61 -10.54
C ASN A 164 3.65 -16.69 -11.72
N ALA A 165 3.90 -17.16 -12.94
CA ALA A 165 3.64 -16.41 -14.15
C ALA A 165 2.18 -15.98 -14.30
N SER A 166 1.21 -16.80 -13.86
CA SER A 166 -0.21 -16.47 -13.89
C SER A 166 -0.56 -15.32 -12.96
N VAL A 167 -0.01 -15.31 -11.73
CA VAL A 167 -0.18 -14.22 -10.75
C VAL A 167 0.43 -12.93 -11.31
N LEU A 168 1.62 -13.03 -11.92
CA LEU A 168 2.28 -11.90 -12.55
C LEU A 168 1.46 -11.31 -13.70
N GLN A 169 0.82 -12.14 -14.51
CA GLN A 169 -0.10 -11.68 -15.58
C GLN A 169 -1.32 -10.97 -15.00
N LYS A 170 -1.91 -11.51 -13.93
CA LYS A 170 -3.02 -10.83 -13.22
C LYS A 170 -2.60 -9.45 -12.70
N MET A 171 -1.39 -9.36 -12.10
CA MET A 171 -0.84 -8.08 -11.62
C MET A 171 -0.66 -7.06 -12.75
N LYS A 172 -0.13 -7.49 -13.91
CA LYS A 172 0.02 -6.64 -15.09
C LYS A 172 -1.33 -6.13 -15.61
N LYS A 173 -2.32 -7.01 -15.71
CA LYS A 173 -3.66 -6.62 -16.15
C LYS A 173 -4.31 -5.57 -15.23
N VAL A 174 -4.19 -5.75 -13.91
CA VAL A 174 -4.68 -4.76 -12.93
C VAL A 174 -3.96 -3.41 -13.13
N ARG A 175 -2.63 -3.44 -13.31
CA ARG A 175 -1.83 -2.26 -13.55
C ARG A 175 -2.20 -1.53 -14.86
N GLU A 176 -2.41 -2.28 -15.95
CA GLU A 176 -2.84 -1.74 -17.23
C GLU A 176 -4.18 -1.04 -17.14
N THR A 177 -5.16 -1.67 -16.48
CA THR A 177 -6.46 -1.05 -16.20
C THR A 177 -6.35 0.22 -15.37
N ALA A 178 -5.49 0.24 -14.35
CA ALA A 178 -5.24 1.46 -13.57
C ALA A 178 -4.63 2.58 -14.43
N SER A 179 -3.72 2.24 -15.37
CA SER A 179 -3.15 3.20 -16.32
C SER A 179 -4.20 3.79 -17.25
N GLU A 180 -5.12 2.96 -17.76
CA GLU A 180 -6.25 3.40 -18.58
C GLU A 180 -7.19 4.35 -17.83
N LEU A 181 -7.34 4.14 -16.52
CA LEU A 181 -8.15 4.99 -15.65
C LEU A 181 -7.39 6.23 -15.13
N GLY A 182 -6.12 6.38 -15.49
CA GLY A 182 -5.27 7.47 -15.00
C GLY A 182 -4.89 7.38 -13.52
N ILE A 183 -5.20 6.25 -12.85
CA ILE A 183 -4.93 6.06 -11.43
C ILE A 183 -3.42 5.93 -11.19
N PRO A 184 -2.81 6.74 -10.31
CA PRO A 184 -1.41 6.65 -9.97
C PRO A 184 -1.10 5.31 -9.30
N GLN A 185 0.09 4.79 -9.61
CA GLN A 185 0.49 3.45 -9.20
C GLN A 185 1.83 3.48 -8.48
N MET A 186 1.89 2.76 -7.39
CA MET A 186 3.14 2.51 -6.67
C MET A 186 3.22 1.05 -6.22
N ALA A 187 4.40 0.66 -5.74
CA ALA A 187 4.59 -0.65 -5.15
C ALA A 187 5.22 -0.55 -3.77
N MET A 188 4.93 -1.53 -2.95
CA MET A 188 5.63 -1.76 -1.69
C MET A 188 6.32 -3.12 -1.74
N MET A 189 7.58 -3.14 -1.34
CA MET A 189 8.33 -4.38 -1.11
C MET A 189 8.46 -4.62 0.39
N THR A 190 7.74 -5.60 0.89
CA THR A 190 7.64 -5.97 2.31
C THR A 190 8.61 -7.08 2.67
N HIS A 191 8.67 -7.49 3.97
CA HIS A 191 9.54 -8.56 4.47
C HIS A 191 11.00 -8.39 4.05
N ILE A 192 11.47 -7.14 4.02
CA ILE A 192 12.83 -6.80 3.58
C ILE A 192 13.89 -7.30 4.55
N ASP A 193 13.55 -7.37 5.84
CA ASP A 193 14.33 -7.96 6.92
C ASP A 193 14.51 -9.46 6.72
N ALA A 194 13.43 -10.19 6.51
CA ALA A 194 13.47 -11.63 6.26
C ALA A 194 14.21 -12.01 4.95
N ALA A 195 14.30 -11.09 3.99
CA ALA A 195 14.97 -11.31 2.71
C ALA A 195 16.48 -11.07 2.75
N CYS A 196 16.99 -10.34 3.75
CA CYS A 196 18.39 -9.90 3.80
C CYS A 196 18.86 -9.79 5.27
N GLY A 197 19.78 -10.65 5.68
CA GLY A 197 20.31 -10.69 7.05
C GLY A 197 21.06 -9.41 7.48
N GLU A 198 21.56 -8.60 6.55
CA GLU A 198 22.13 -7.28 6.88
C GLU A 198 21.04 -6.27 7.25
N ILE A 199 19.88 -6.36 6.62
CA ILE A 199 18.73 -5.51 6.93
C ILE A 199 18.05 -5.98 8.22
N GLU A 200 18.00 -7.30 8.45
CA GLU A 200 17.50 -7.89 9.70
C GLU A 200 18.27 -7.36 10.92
N LYS A 201 19.60 -7.29 10.80
CA LYS A 201 20.48 -6.79 11.87
C LYS A 201 20.35 -5.27 12.08
N ASP A 202 20.26 -4.51 11.02
CA ASP A 202 20.13 -3.05 11.05
C ASP A 202 19.34 -2.56 9.83
N LEU A 203 18.13 -2.07 10.08
CA LEU A 203 17.20 -1.60 9.05
C LEU A 203 17.76 -0.40 8.24
N LYS A 204 18.77 0.31 8.78
CA LYS A 204 19.49 1.39 8.07
C LYS A 204 20.22 0.90 6.81
N ASN A 205 20.46 -0.40 6.69
CA ASN A 205 21.08 -0.99 5.51
C ASN A 205 20.11 -1.15 4.32
N VAL A 206 18.83 -0.82 4.49
CA VAL A 206 17.79 -1.00 3.46
C VAL A 206 18.19 -0.40 2.11
N TYR A 207 18.72 0.82 2.10
CA TYR A 207 19.15 1.52 0.86
C TYR A 207 20.58 1.18 0.41
N ARG A 208 21.31 0.36 1.16
CA ARG A 208 22.67 -0.11 0.86
C ARG A 208 22.69 -1.56 0.34
N SER A 209 21.65 -2.31 0.61
CA SER A 209 21.57 -3.72 0.23
C SER A 209 21.49 -3.90 -1.28
N LYS A 210 22.57 -4.39 -1.88
CA LYS A 210 22.59 -4.77 -3.31
C LYS A 210 21.59 -5.87 -3.61
N HIS A 211 21.37 -6.77 -2.65
CA HIS A 211 20.40 -7.87 -2.78
C HIS A 211 18.97 -7.32 -2.90
N LEU A 212 18.57 -6.43 -1.98
CA LEU A 212 17.24 -5.81 -2.02
C LEU A 212 17.06 -4.96 -3.29
N HIS A 213 18.07 -4.16 -3.65
CA HIS A 213 18.06 -3.36 -4.88
C HIS A 213 17.84 -4.23 -6.13
N LYS A 214 18.52 -5.39 -6.21
CA LYS A 214 18.32 -6.34 -7.31
C LYS A 214 16.88 -6.86 -7.34
N LYS A 215 16.33 -7.29 -6.20
CA LYS A 215 14.92 -7.74 -6.12
C LYS A 215 13.94 -6.66 -6.56
N MET A 216 14.14 -5.42 -6.14
CA MET A 216 13.30 -4.28 -6.56
C MET A 216 13.41 -4.05 -8.08
N LYS A 217 14.62 -4.15 -8.65
CA LYS A 217 14.86 -4.00 -10.09
C LYS A 217 14.19 -5.12 -10.89
N ASP A 218 14.32 -6.36 -10.44
CA ASP A 218 13.71 -7.52 -11.09
C ASP A 218 12.18 -7.41 -11.05
N PHE A 219 11.61 -6.97 -9.93
CA PHE A 219 10.19 -6.72 -9.78
C PHE A 219 9.71 -5.54 -10.66
N SER A 220 10.46 -4.44 -10.69
CA SER A 220 10.20 -3.31 -11.58
C SER A 220 10.10 -3.75 -13.04
N ALA A 221 11.05 -4.53 -13.49
CA ALA A 221 11.06 -5.08 -14.86
C ALA A 221 9.89 -6.03 -15.12
N ALA A 222 9.54 -6.88 -14.13
CA ALA A 222 8.50 -7.88 -14.25
C ALA A 222 7.08 -7.25 -14.28
N VAL A 223 6.80 -6.25 -13.46
CA VAL A 223 5.46 -5.65 -13.33
C VAL A 223 5.33 -4.34 -14.11
N GLY A 224 6.44 -3.65 -14.38
CA GLY A 224 6.47 -2.38 -15.11
C GLY A 224 6.20 -1.15 -14.23
N ILE A 225 6.39 -1.24 -12.92
CA ILE A 225 6.36 -0.09 -12.00
C ILE A 225 7.76 0.50 -11.89
N PRO A 226 7.98 1.81 -12.12
CA PRO A 226 9.29 2.42 -12.03
C PRO A 226 9.95 2.25 -10.66
N MET A 227 11.27 2.11 -10.63
CA MET A 227 12.04 1.92 -9.39
C MET A 227 11.81 3.01 -8.33
N ASN A 228 11.63 4.25 -8.75
CA ASN A 228 11.35 5.39 -7.86
C ASN A 228 9.92 5.39 -7.28
N CYS A 229 9.08 4.48 -7.75
CA CYS A 229 7.73 4.24 -7.22
C CYS A 229 7.64 2.94 -6.41
N ILE A 230 8.78 2.30 -6.08
CA ILE A 230 8.83 1.09 -5.25
C ILE A 230 9.43 1.42 -3.88
N PHE A 231 8.67 1.21 -2.83
CA PHE A 231 9.04 1.56 -1.45
C PHE A 231 9.32 0.30 -0.64
N PRO A 232 10.55 0.14 -0.09
CA PRO A 232 10.84 -0.95 0.84
C PRO A 232 10.19 -0.66 2.19
N VAL A 233 9.52 -1.66 2.75
CA VAL A 233 8.79 -1.54 4.02
C VAL A 233 9.04 -2.77 4.90
N LYS A 234 9.33 -2.54 6.18
CA LYS A 234 9.19 -3.54 7.22
C LYS A 234 7.86 -3.31 7.93
N ASN A 235 7.02 -4.33 8.03
CA ASN A 235 5.80 -4.29 8.84
C ASN A 235 6.12 -4.69 10.29
N TYR A 236 5.35 -4.17 11.23
CA TYR A 236 5.32 -4.67 12.60
C TYR A 236 4.72 -6.09 12.64
N SER A 237 5.36 -6.99 13.39
CA SER A 237 4.94 -8.38 13.61
C SER A 237 4.99 -8.75 15.09
N ASP A 238 6.18 -8.89 15.64
CA ASP A 238 6.42 -9.39 17.00
C ASP A 238 6.94 -8.32 17.96
N GLU A 239 7.11 -7.09 17.46
CA GLU A 239 7.55 -5.98 18.28
C GLU A 239 6.50 -5.57 19.30
N ILE A 240 6.96 -5.30 20.53
CA ILE A 240 6.12 -4.80 21.64
C ILE A 240 5.98 -3.28 21.56
N ASP A 241 7.05 -2.59 21.15
CA ASP A 241 7.14 -1.15 21.08
C ASP A 241 7.40 -0.65 19.64
N LEU A 242 7.05 0.60 19.38
CA LEU A 242 7.36 1.25 18.10
C LEU A 242 8.86 1.49 17.95
N LYS A 243 9.36 1.37 16.73
CA LYS A 243 10.76 1.63 16.36
C LYS A 243 10.82 2.72 15.28
N ASP A 244 11.65 3.73 15.48
CA ASP A 244 11.71 4.93 14.64
C ASP A 244 12.06 4.62 13.19
N ASP A 245 12.93 3.65 12.95
CA ASP A 245 13.33 3.21 11.62
C ASP A 245 12.22 2.45 10.86
N VAL A 246 11.43 1.64 11.56
CA VAL A 246 10.23 0.99 11.01
C VAL A 246 9.16 2.05 10.71
N ASP A 247 8.89 2.93 11.68
CA ASP A 247 7.92 4.02 11.54
C ASP A 247 8.26 4.90 10.32
N PHE A 248 9.54 5.23 10.14
CA PHE A 248 9.98 6.05 9.02
C PHE A 248 9.68 5.40 7.65
N LEU A 249 9.95 4.10 7.49
CA LEU A 249 9.65 3.40 6.24
C LEU A 249 8.13 3.35 5.96
N VAL A 250 7.34 3.07 7.00
CA VAL A 250 5.87 3.05 6.88
C VAL A 250 5.33 4.43 6.51
N LEU A 251 5.79 5.49 7.21
CA LEU A 251 5.34 6.86 6.96
C LEU A 251 5.78 7.38 5.59
N SER A 252 7.01 7.05 5.15
CA SER A 252 7.50 7.44 3.82
C SER A 252 6.65 6.87 2.70
N ALA A 253 6.25 5.59 2.80
CA ALA A 253 5.34 4.98 1.84
C ALA A 253 3.95 5.62 1.92
N LEU A 254 3.42 5.83 3.14
CA LEU A 254 2.11 6.42 3.37
C LEU A 254 2.01 7.85 2.83
N ARG A 255 3.03 8.67 3.06
CA ARG A 255 3.10 10.03 2.51
C ARG A 255 2.97 10.02 0.99
N LYS A 256 3.70 9.13 0.31
CA LYS A 256 3.62 9.03 -1.15
C LYS A 256 2.24 8.58 -1.65
N MET A 257 1.54 7.76 -0.87
CA MET A 257 0.13 7.44 -1.17
C MET A 257 -0.74 8.69 -1.10
N VAL A 258 -0.52 9.53 -0.08
CA VAL A 258 -1.25 10.80 0.08
C VAL A 258 -0.91 11.75 -1.09
N ASP A 259 0.37 11.99 -1.37
CA ASP A 259 0.81 12.90 -2.44
C ASP A 259 0.19 12.49 -3.79
N PHE A 260 0.32 11.20 -4.16
CA PHE A 260 -0.20 10.71 -5.45
C PHE A 260 -1.72 10.70 -5.53
N GLY A 261 -2.39 10.41 -4.42
CA GLY A 261 -3.84 10.40 -4.36
C GLY A 261 -4.42 11.81 -4.50
N ASP A 262 -3.80 12.77 -3.85
CA ASP A 262 -4.21 14.17 -3.89
C ASP A 262 -4.03 14.76 -5.30
N ASP A 263 -2.86 14.53 -5.92
CA ASP A 263 -2.59 14.89 -7.32
C ASP A 263 -3.64 14.29 -8.29
N PHE A 264 -4.08 13.05 -8.04
CA PHE A 264 -5.09 12.40 -8.87
C PHE A 264 -6.47 13.03 -8.69
N VAL A 265 -6.85 13.33 -7.46
CA VAL A 265 -8.13 13.96 -7.13
C VAL A 265 -8.20 15.34 -7.75
N GLU A 266 -7.16 16.17 -7.63
CA GLU A 266 -7.08 17.49 -8.23
C GLU A 266 -7.25 17.46 -9.77
N LYS A 267 -6.60 16.50 -10.44
CA LYS A 267 -6.71 16.33 -11.91
C LYS A 267 -8.10 15.93 -12.38
N ASN A 268 -8.90 15.29 -11.55
CA ASN A 268 -10.24 14.81 -11.91
C ASN A 268 -11.35 15.82 -11.58
N LEU A 269 -11.01 17.03 -11.13
CA LEU A 269 -11.94 18.16 -10.96
C LEU A 269 -12.14 18.95 -12.25
N ASN A 270 -11.19 18.89 -13.18
CA ASN A 270 -11.22 19.57 -14.47
C ASN A 270 -11.75 18.61 -15.55
#